data_39fee3257eeabab86644ebb49e8621a5
#
_entry.id   39fee3257eeabab86644ebb49e8621a5
#
_cell.length_a   1.000
_cell.length_b   1.000
_cell.length_c   1.000
_cell.angle_alpha   90.00
_cell.angle_beta   90.00
_cell.angle_gamma   90.00
#
_symmetry.space_group_name_H-M   'P 1'
#
loop_
_entity.id
_entity.type
_entity.pdbx_description
1 polymer ?
#
loop_
_entity_poly.entity_id
_entity_poly.type
_entity_poly.pdbx_seq_one_letter_code
_entity_poly.pdbx_strand_id
1 'polypeptide(L)'
;MGYLISAAEAETSVNLTDPEWRALIYVASQHNFSAPHLRLEEGQEALDVEAADAERLRSALGKVLEARDAEAISTPDGELYYDTIQRVRHVLLSEGVRLARTPAW
;
A
#
# COMPACT_ATOMS: atom_id res chain seq x y z
N MET A 1 -11.20 9.96 -5.23
CA MET A 1 -9.95 9.55 -5.92
C MET A 1 -9.23 8.53 -5.05
N GLY A 2 -8.73 7.49 -5.65
CA GLY A 2 -8.06 6.43 -4.91
C GLY A 2 -6.94 5.80 -5.70
N TYR A 3 -6.47 4.68 -5.19
CA TYR A 3 -5.36 3.93 -5.78
C TYR A 3 -5.74 2.47 -5.91
N LEU A 4 -5.25 1.86 -6.99
CA LEU A 4 -5.33 0.42 -7.21
C LEU A 4 -3.92 -0.14 -7.16
N ILE A 5 -3.67 -1.05 -6.24
CA ILE A 5 -2.42 -1.80 -6.22
C ILE A 5 -2.70 -3.21 -6.75
N SER A 6 -1.94 -3.62 -7.75
CA SER A 6 -2.11 -4.90 -8.44
C SER A 6 -0.76 -5.49 -8.79
N ALA A 7 -0.76 -6.76 -9.18
CA ALA A 7 0.44 -7.43 -9.66
C ALA A 7 0.09 -8.28 -10.90
N ALA A 8 1.02 -8.35 -11.84
CA ALA A 8 0.80 -9.04 -13.11
C ALA A 8 0.42 -10.51 -12.94
N GLU A 9 0.97 -11.18 -11.94
CA GLU A 9 0.71 -12.59 -11.68
C GLU A 9 -0.31 -12.84 -10.55
N ALA A 10 -0.77 -11.77 -9.88
CA ALA A 10 -1.77 -11.89 -8.83
C ALA A 10 -3.17 -11.78 -9.44
N GLU A 11 -4.05 -12.69 -9.06
CA GLU A 11 -5.45 -12.64 -9.47
C GLU A 11 -6.24 -11.57 -8.71
N THR A 12 -5.67 -11.08 -7.62
CA THR A 12 -6.33 -10.10 -6.77
C THR A 12 -5.64 -8.75 -6.84
N SER A 13 -6.44 -7.71 -6.75
CA SER A 13 -5.98 -6.34 -6.63
C SER A 13 -6.66 -5.69 -5.43
N VAL A 14 -6.10 -4.61 -4.93
CA VAL A 14 -6.65 -3.90 -3.79
C VAL A 14 -6.93 -2.45 -4.18
N ASN A 15 -8.17 -2.03 -4.00
CA ASN A 15 -8.57 -0.63 -4.15
C ASN A 15 -8.45 0.06 -2.80
N LEU A 16 -7.79 1.21 -2.79
CA LEU A 16 -7.62 2.03 -1.60
C LEU A 16 -8.12 3.44 -1.89
N THR A 17 -8.82 4.03 -0.95
CA THR A 17 -9.11 5.45 -1.04
C THR A 17 -7.83 6.25 -0.82
N ASP A 18 -7.83 7.51 -1.20
CA ASP A 18 -6.68 8.39 -0.98
C ASP A 18 -6.28 8.46 0.51
N PRO A 19 -7.20 8.64 1.47
CA PRO A 19 -6.87 8.56 2.89
C PRO A 19 -6.30 7.21 3.32
N GLU A 20 -6.83 6.09 2.80
CA GLU A 20 -6.32 4.76 3.12
C GLU A 20 -4.88 4.56 2.63
N TRP A 21 -4.58 5.03 1.43
CA TRP A 21 -3.22 4.99 0.89
C TRP A 21 -2.24 5.79 1.74
N ARG A 22 -2.63 7.02 2.13
CA ARG A 22 -1.79 7.86 2.99
C ARG A 22 -1.58 7.22 4.36
N ALA A 23 -2.63 6.63 4.93
CA ALA A 23 -2.55 5.91 6.21
C ALA A 23 -1.59 4.73 6.10
N LEU A 24 -1.66 3.97 5.00
CA LEU A 24 -0.78 2.83 4.76
C LEU A 24 0.69 3.27 4.71
N ILE A 25 0.99 4.31 3.97
CA ILE A 25 2.36 4.84 3.85
C ILE A 25 2.84 5.42 5.17
N TYR A 26 1.97 6.10 5.92
CA TYR A 26 2.30 6.62 7.25
C TYR A 26 2.72 5.49 8.20
N VAL A 27 1.94 4.42 8.26
CA VAL A 27 2.22 3.28 9.13
C VAL A 27 3.52 2.59 8.69
N ALA A 28 3.71 2.40 7.39
CA ALA A 28 4.94 1.81 6.86
C ALA A 28 6.18 2.66 7.20
N SER A 29 6.06 3.99 7.16
CA SER A 29 7.18 4.89 7.46
C SER A 29 7.66 4.77 8.89
N GLN A 30 6.80 4.34 9.80
CA GLN A 30 7.17 4.11 11.20
C GLN A 30 8.01 2.85 11.38
N HIS A 31 8.13 2.03 10.35
CA HIS A 31 8.95 0.82 10.33
C HIS A 31 10.10 0.94 9.32
N ASN A 32 10.70 2.13 9.25
CA ASN A 32 11.87 2.44 8.42
C ASN A 32 11.62 2.35 6.91
N PHE A 33 10.37 2.47 6.50
CA PHE A 33 10.05 2.52 5.08
C PHE A 33 10.01 3.97 4.61
N SER A 34 10.81 4.27 3.59
CA SER A 34 10.78 5.56 2.90
C SER A 34 10.45 5.31 1.45
N ALA A 35 9.39 5.91 0.95
CA ALA A 35 8.90 5.64 -0.39
C ALA A 35 8.76 6.92 -1.24
N PRO A 36 9.85 7.64 -1.51
CA PRO A 36 9.74 8.79 -2.40
C PRO A 36 9.32 8.39 -3.82
N HIS A 37 9.53 7.12 -4.18
CA HIS A 37 9.24 6.59 -5.52
C HIS A 37 7.84 5.98 -5.65
N LEU A 38 7.10 5.82 -4.57
CA LEU A 38 5.75 5.29 -4.59
C LEU A 38 4.69 6.38 -4.61
N ARG A 39 5.01 7.51 -5.22
CA ARG A 39 4.12 8.65 -5.32
C ARG A 39 3.81 8.92 -6.78
N LEU A 40 2.53 8.89 -7.11
CA LEU A 40 2.08 9.29 -8.43
C LEU A 40 2.06 10.83 -8.51
N GLU A 41 2.80 11.35 -9.47
CA GLU A 41 2.85 12.80 -9.72
C GLU A 41 1.60 13.23 -10.47
N GLU A 42 1.36 14.54 -10.50
CA GLU A 42 0.25 15.11 -11.25
C GLU A 42 0.36 14.71 -12.72
N GLY A 43 -0.73 14.19 -13.29
CA GLY A 43 -0.75 13.69 -14.67
C GLY A 43 -0.26 12.28 -14.86
N GLN A 44 0.34 11.68 -13.85
CA GLN A 44 0.77 10.28 -13.90
C GLN A 44 -0.37 9.36 -13.47
N GLU A 45 -0.76 8.43 -14.33
CA GLU A 45 -1.88 7.53 -14.04
C GLU A 45 -1.46 6.23 -13.37
N ALA A 46 -0.24 5.78 -13.62
CA ALA A 46 0.26 4.53 -13.09
C ALA A 46 1.78 4.54 -12.96
N LEU A 47 2.27 3.65 -12.14
CA LEU A 47 3.70 3.50 -11.86
C LEU A 47 3.98 2.03 -11.59
N ASP A 48 5.03 1.50 -12.22
CA ASP A 48 5.53 0.16 -11.92
C ASP A 48 6.40 0.23 -10.67
N VAL A 49 6.06 -0.57 -9.67
CA VAL A 49 6.80 -0.61 -8.41
C VAL A 49 8.00 -1.53 -8.58
N GLU A 50 9.19 -1.00 -8.32
CA GLU A 50 10.40 -1.80 -8.37
C GLU A 50 10.37 -2.92 -7.31
N ALA A 51 10.96 -4.06 -7.65
CA ALA A 51 11.00 -5.21 -6.77
C ALA A 51 11.59 -4.88 -5.39
N ALA A 52 12.63 -4.06 -5.34
CA ALA A 52 13.26 -3.64 -4.09
C ALA A 52 12.30 -2.80 -3.22
N ASP A 53 11.52 -1.92 -3.84
CA ASP A 53 10.54 -1.08 -3.11
C ASP A 53 9.36 -1.92 -2.63
N ALA A 54 8.90 -2.85 -3.46
CA ALA A 54 7.83 -3.78 -3.09
C ALA A 54 8.26 -4.63 -1.89
N GLU A 55 9.48 -5.13 -1.89
CA GLU A 55 10.02 -5.92 -0.79
C GLU A 55 10.13 -5.12 0.51
N ARG A 56 10.61 -3.88 0.42
CA ARG A 56 10.70 -3.00 1.59
C ARG A 56 9.32 -2.69 2.18
N LEU A 57 8.35 -2.37 1.33
CA LEU A 57 7.00 -2.09 1.79
C LEU A 57 6.38 -3.35 2.41
N ARG A 58 6.53 -4.49 1.77
CA ARG A 58 6.06 -5.77 2.30
C ARG A 58 6.65 -6.07 3.67
N SER A 59 7.96 -5.84 3.83
CA SER A 59 8.65 -6.06 5.10
C SER A 59 8.12 -5.13 6.20
N ALA A 60 7.92 -3.85 5.89
CA ALA A 60 7.37 -2.89 6.84
C ALA A 60 5.95 -3.28 7.26
N LEU A 61 5.10 -3.67 6.30
CA LEU A 61 3.74 -4.11 6.60
C LEU A 61 3.72 -5.40 7.40
N GLY A 62 4.67 -6.30 7.16
CA GLY A 62 4.83 -7.51 7.96
C GLY A 62 5.09 -7.21 9.42
N LYS A 63 5.93 -6.23 9.71
CA LYS A 63 6.20 -5.80 11.09
C LYS A 63 4.98 -5.18 11.74
N VAL A 64 4.20 -4.42 10.99
CA VAL A 64 2.93 -3.86 11.46
C VAL A 64 1.97 -4.97 11.86
N LEU A 65 1.87 -6.01 11.03
CA LEU A 65 0.99 -7.15 11.31
C LEU A 65 1.44 -7.97 12.52
N GLU A 66 2.74 -8.07 12.77
CA GLU A 66 3.28 -8.74 13.95
C GLU A 66 2.89 -8.04 15.25
N ALA A 67 2.75 -6.73 15.20
CA ALA A 67 2.38 -5.92 16.36
C ALA A 67 0.85 -5.74 16.50
N ARG A 68 0.08 -6.56 15.80
CA ARG A 68 -1.37 -6.47 15.79
C ARG A 68 -1.97 -6.70 17.17
N ASP A 69 -2.67 -5.70 17.70
CA ASP A 69 -3.33 -5.76 19.01
C ASP A 69 -4.80 -5.31 18.95
N ALA A 70 -5.27 -4.92 17.76
CA ALA A 70 -6.63 -4.43 17.54
C ALA A 70 -7.08 -4.80 16.12
N GLU A 71 -8.21 -4.28 15.66
CA GLU A 71 -8.68 -4.50 14.30
C GLU A 71 -8.19 -3.44 13.33
N ALA A 72 -7.84 -2.26 13.85
CA ALA A 72 -7.41 -1.13 13.04
C ALA A 72 -6.38 -0.28 13.78
N ILE A 73 -5.62 0.48 13.01
CA ILE A 73 -4.65 1.43 13.50
C ILE A 73 -5.19 2.84 13.25
N SER A 74 -5.17 3.68 14.28
CA SER A 74 -5.49 5.11 14.12
C SER A 74 -4.32 5.85 13.49
N THR A 75 -4.58 6.60 12.44
CA THR A 75 -3.59 7.44 11.77
C THR A 75 -4.14 8.85 11.59
N PRO A 76 -3.30 9.84 11.28
CA PRO A 76 -3.79 11.19 10.99
C PRO A 76 -4.77 11.26 9.81
N ASP A 77 -4.75 10.27 8.93
CA ASP A 77 -5.62 10.20 7.77
C ASP A 77 -6.85 9.30 7.98
N GLY A 78 -7.05 8.79 9.20
CA GLY A 78 -8.17 7.93 9.56
C GLY A 78 -7.73 6.57 10.04
N GLU A 79 -8.67 5.66 10.21
CA GLU A 79 -8.36 4.30 10.64
C GLU A 79 -7.92 3.44 9.45
N LEU A 80 -6.89 2.64 9.68
CA LEU A 80 -6.39 1.67 8.72
C LEU A 80 -6.60 0.27 9.30
N TYR A 81 -7.43 -0.54 8.65
CA TYR A 81 -7.72 -1.89 9.08
C TYR A 81 -6.58 -2.85 8.76
N TYR A 82 -6.27 -3.76 9.68
CA TYR A 82 -5.25 -4.79 9.45
C TYR A 82 -5.59 -5.69 8.28
N ASP A 83 -6.86 -5.95 8.03
CA ASP A 83 -7.30 -6.72 6.87
C ASP A 83 -6.86 -6.05 5.55
N THR A 84 -6.97 -4.74 5.48
CA THR A 84 -6.49 -3.97 4.31
C THR A 84 -4.97 -4.10 4.15
N ILE A 85 -4.23 -3.99 5.24
CA ILE A 85 -2.77 -4.15 5.24
C ILE A 85 -2.39 -5.54 4.75
N GLN A 86 -3.08 -6.56 5.22
CA GLN A 86 -2.82 -7.94 4.83
C GLN A 86 -3.07 -8.18 3.35
N ARG A 87 -4.14 -7.62 2.80
CA ARG A 87 -4.44 -7.73 1.38
C ARG A 87 -3.41 -7.03 0.50
N VAL A 88 -2.98 -5.84 0.90
CA VAL A 88 -1.90 -5.13 0.19
C VAL A 88 -0.61 -5.93 0.23
N ARG A 89 -0.23 -6.44 1.39
CA ARG A 89 0.97 -7.25 1.56
C ARG A 89 0.92 -8.49 0.67
N HIS A 90 -0.24 -9.11 0.54
CA HIS A 90 -0.42 -10.28 -0.31
C HIS A 90 -0.13 -9.96 -1.79
N VAL A 91 -0.61 -8.82 -2.28
CA VAL A 91 -0.30 -8.37 -3.64
C VAL A 91 1.20 -8.15 -3.81
N LEU A 92 1.86 -7.58 -2.80
CA LEU A 92 3.30 -7.31 -2.83
C LEU A 92 4.17 -8.56 -2.84
N LEU A 93 3.61 -9.74 -2.55
CA LEU A 93 4.33 -11.02 -2.66
C LEU A 93 4.48 -11.46 -4.11
N SER A 94 3.70 -10.93 -5.01
CA SER A 94 3.73 -11.28 -6.43
C SER A 94 4.70 -10.37 -7.19
N GLU A 95 5.15 -10.82 -8.34
CA GLU A 95 5.98 -10.01 -9.22
C GLU A 95 5.14 -9.07 -10.09
N GLY A 96 5.75 -8.01 -10.57
CA GLY A 96 5.09 -7.08 -11.48
C GLY A 96 4.07 -6.20 -10.77
N VAL A 97 4.40 -5.71 -9.58
CA VAL A 97 3.50 -4.85 -8.80
C VAL A 97 3.36 -3.50 -9.49
N ARG A 98 2.12 -3.02 -9.56
CA ARG A 98 1.78 -1.75 -10.17
C ARG A 98 0.82 -0.96 -9.29
N LEU A 99 1.08 0.34 -9.19
CA LEU A 99 0.22 1.29 -8.51
C LEU A 99 -0.43 2.18 -9.57
N ALA A 100 -1.75 2.29 -9.56
CA ALA A 100 -2.49 3.10 -10.51
C ALA A 100 -3.48 4.00 -9.79
N ARG A 101 -3.84 5.12 -10.42
CA ARG A 101 -4.92 5.96 -9.93
C ARG A 101 -6.25 5.35 -10.35
N THR A 102 -7.23 5.44 -9.46
CA THR A 102 -8.61 5.10 -9.79
C THR A 102 -9.43 6.37 -9.92
N PRO A 103 -10.44 6.39 -10.81
CA PRO A 103 -11.29 7.57 -10.94
C PRO A 103 -12.03 7.86 -9.65
N ALA A 104 -12.36 9.15 -9.44
CA ALA A 104 -13.23 9.56 -8.36
C ALA A 104 -14.68 9.18 -8.70
N TRP A 105 -15.39 8.60 -7.75
CA TRP A 105 -16.82 8.33 -7.82
C TRP A 105 -17.53 8.71 -6.55
#